data_8d810804b18561317ab665c09b4f2e1f
#
_entry.id   8d810804b18561317ab665c09b4f2e1f
#
_cell.length_a   1.000
_cell.length_b   1.000
_cell.length_c   1.000
_cell.angle_alpha   90.00
_cell.angle_beta   90.00
_cell.angle_gamma   90.00
#
_symmetry.space_group_name_H-M   'P 1'
#
loop_
_entity.id
_entity.type
_entity.pdbx_description
1 polymer ?
#
loop_
_entity_poly.entity_id
_entity_poly.type
_entity_poly.pdbx_seq_one_letter_code
_entity_poly.pdbx_strand_id
1 'polypeptide(L)'
;MNEACNTIDGLDEFITLCEEHEKEMNTEAVRQLYRDQDFDCYYCLHFKRQTGCKYQVCPFTPDKVCCGCASLALALRFMVVEINNSRLTNRVNLYISGWRARKKNMMMFVDDQHRSVFYSHYPRLYHENAKLIAAVYLLSADKDLWNCVWRYVNSNDISFSRIKPKDMLPEAYTLLCVAKDLYLNTRHFSIAELADPIVIDPIRFRLILNAMGIRRYGYSFLQCRVCDKS
;
A
#
# COMPACT_ATOMS: atom_id res chain seq x y z
N MET A 1 0.02 -15.47 29.33
CA MET A 1 -1.09 -14.59 28.91
C MET A 1 -1.11 -14.65 27.39
N ASN A 2 -2.13 -15.32 26.82
CA ASN A 2 -2.35 -15.32 25.37
C ASN A 2 -2.94 -13.96 25.01
N GLU A 3 -2.13 -13.05 24.48
CA GLU A 3 -2.68 -11.95 23.70
C GLU A 3 -3.33 -12.59 22.47
N ALA A 4 -4.65 -12.57 22.44
CA ALA A 4 -5.42 -12.94 21.26
C ALA A 4 -4.97 -11.96 20.17
N CYS A 5 -4.15 -12.45 19.23
CA CYS A 5 -3.70 -11.69 18.09
C CYS A 5 -4.94 -11.47 17.21
N ASN A 6 -5.54 -10.30 17.27
CA ASN A 6 -6.74 -9.96 16.52
C ASN A 6 -6.39 -9.99 15.03
N THR A 7 -7.10 -10.83 14.29
CA THR A 7 -7.01 -10.85 12.83
C THR A 7 -7.78 -9.65 12.28
N ILE A 8 -7.19 -8.88 11.41
CA ILE A 8 -7.86 -7.77 10.70
C ILE A 8 -8.72 -8.35 9.58
N ASP A 9 -10.03 -8.17 9.66
CA ASP A 9 -10.99 -8.69 8.69
C ASP A 9 -11.52 -7.64 7.71
N GLY A 10 -11.53 -6.37 8.12
CA GLY A 10 -12.00 -5.25 7.32
C GLY A 10 -10.90 -4.28 6.92
N LEU A 11 -11.10 -3.55 5.82
CA LEU A 11 -10.22 -2.43 5.45
C LEU A 11 -10.30 -1.27 6.45
N ASP A 12 -11.42 -1.09 7.13
CA ASP A 12 -11.59 -0.09 8.17
C ASP A 12 -10.71 -0.35 9.40
N GLU A 13 -10.55 -1.61 9.81
CA GLU A 13 -9.62 -2.01 10.86
C GLU A 13 -8.16 -1.75 10.43
N PHE A 14 -7.83 -2.07 9.17
CA PHE A 14 -6.53 -1.73 8.59
C PHE A 14 -6.29 -0.22 8.54
N ILE A 15 -7.30 0.59 8.20
CA ILE A 15 -7.21 2.05 8.18
C ILE A 15 -7.00 2.61 9.59
N THR A 16 -7.71 2.06 10.59
CA THR A 16 -7.51 2.44 12.00
C THR A 16 -6.05 2.20 12.42
N LEU A 17 -5.48 1.05 12.07
CA LEU A 17 -4.07 0.76 12.29
C LEU A 17 -3.15 1.78 11.60
N CYS A 18 -3.48 2.21 10.36
CA CYS A 18 -2.72 3.25 9.67
C CYS A 18 -2.79 4.60 10.38
N GLU A 19 -3.97 5.01 10.84
CA GLU A 19 -4.19 6.29 11.53
C GLU A 19 -3.51 6.37 12.90
N GLU A 20 -3.48 5.27 13.64
CA GLU A 20 -2.71 5.18 14.88
C GLU A 20 -1.21 5.39 14.61
N HIS A 21 -0.70 4.77 13.58
CA HIS A 21 0.70 4.88 13.21
C HIS A 21 1.07 6.26 12.63
N GLU A 22 0.16 6.91 11.89
CA GLU A 22 0.36 8.27 11.40
C GLU A 22 0.57 9.27 12.55
N LYS A 23 -0.08 9.06 13.70
CA LYS A 23 0.08 9.89 14.90
C LYS A 23 1.45 9.69 15.55
N GLU A 24 2.03 8.49 15.45
CA GLU A 24 3.33 8.16 16.04
C GLU A 24 4.51 8.54 15.13
N MET A 25 4.29 8.56 13.80
CA MET A 25 5.34 8.76 12.80
C MET A 25 5.40 10.22 12.32
N ASN A 26 6.25 11.01 12.94
CA ASN A 26 6.75 12.23 12.28
C ASN A 26 7.84 11.83 11.27
N THR A 27 7.48 11.70 10.00
CA THR A 27 8.34 11.22 8.91
C THR A 27 9.64 12.02 8.79
N GLU A 28 9.60 13.31 9.08
CA GLU A 28 10.76 14.20 9.03
C GLU A 28 11.69 13.97 10.21
N ALA A 29 11.14 13.79 11.41
CA ALA A 29 11.91 13.45 12.60
C ALA A 29 12.60 12.07 12.46
N VAL A 30 11.90 11.07 11.87
CA VAL A 30 12.49 9.76 11.60
C VAL A 30 13.64 9.87 10.60
N ARG A 31 13.48 10.64 9.51
CA ARG A 31 14.56 10.87 8.53
C ARG A 31 15.77 11.58 9.10
N GLN A 32 15.60 12.43 10.11
CA GLN A 32 16.69 13.12 10.80
C GLN A 32 17.44 12.21 11.79
N LEU A 33 16.74 11.21 12.36
CA LEU A 33 17.31 10.29 13.34
C LEU A 33 18.18 9.20 12.73
N TYR A 34 17.88 8.78 11.48
CA TYR A 34 18.54 7.62 10.87
C TYR A 34 19.34 8.00 9.63
N ARG A 35 20.53 7.47 9.52
CA ARG A 35 21.36 7.47 8.31
C ARG A 35 21.14 6.16 7.57
N ASP A 36 21.41 6.13 6.25
CA ASP A 36 21.28 4.93 5.41
C ASP A 36 21.98 3.69 5.99
N GLN A 37 23.12 3.88 6.66
CA GLN A 37 23.90 2.81 7.29
C GLN A 37 23.25 2.24 8.55
N ASP A 38 22.37 2.98 9.23
CA ASP A 38 21.72 2.53 10.47
C ASP A 38 20.70 1.42 10.19
N PHE A 39 20.27 1.29 8.93
CA PHE A 39 19.38 0.22 8.47
C PHE A 39 20.12 -0.99 7.88
N ASP A 40 21.46 -0.98 7.86
CA ASP A 40 22.22 -2.16 7.46
C ASP A 40 22.11 -3.23 8.55
N CYS A 41 21.67 -4.42 8.16
CA CYS A 41 21.57 -5.57 9.06
C CYS A 41 22.91 -5.92 9.72
N TYR A 42 24.03 -5.58 9.08
CA TYR A 42 25.37 -5.81 9.62
C TYR A 42 25.61 -5.10 10.96
N TYR A 43 25.04 -3.93 11.17
CA TYR A 43 25.14 -3.15 12.40
C TYR A 43 23.94 -3.34 13.33
N CYS A 44 22.93 -4.12 12.91
CA CYS A 44 21.74 -4.33 13.69
C CYS A 44 21.97 -5.29 14.85
N LEU A 45 21.60 -4.89 16.07
CA LEU A 45 21.71 -5.72 17.28
C LEU A 45 20.92 -7.02 17.22
N HIS A 46 19.92 -7.11 16.34
CA HIS A 46 19.04 -8.28 16.17
C HIS A 46 19.53 -9.23 15.06
N PHE A 47 20.57 -8.86 14.32
CA PHE A 47 21.13 -9.67 13.26
C PHE A 47 22.44 -10.33 13.73
N LYS A 48 22.56 -11.63 13.50
CA LYS A 48 23.80 -12.39 13.71
C LYS A 48 24.21 -13.04 12.40
N ARG A 49 25.49 -12.86 12.00
CA ARG A 49 26.02 -13.41 10.73
C ARG A 49 25.75 -14.92 10.54
N GLN A 50 25.76 -15.68 11.63
CA GLN A 50 25.63 -17.14 11.58
C GLN A 50 24.18 -17.60 11.53
N THR A 51 23.23 -16.88 12.17
CA THR A 51 21.84 -17.30 12.34
C THR A 51 20.85 -16.37 11.66
N GLY A 52 21.30 -15.24 11.09
CA GLY A 52 20.44 -14.22 10.50
C GLY A 52 19.72 -13.35 11.55
N CYS A 53 18.65 -12.72 11.12
CA CYS A 53 17.80 -11.90 11.99
C CYS A 53 16.90 -12.78 12.86
N LYS A 54 16.71 -12.41 14.14
CA LYS A 54 15.77 -13.10 15.03
C LYS A 54 14.29 -12.86 14.66
N TYR A 55 14.01 -11.85 13.86
CA TYR A 55 12.67 -11.53 13.40
C TYR A 55 12.42 -12.10 12.01
N GLN A 56 11.23 -12.68 11.81
CA GLN A 56 10.80 -13.16 10.49
C GLN A 56 10.59 -11.98 9.51
N VAL A 57 10.07 -10.86 10.02
CA VAL A 57 9.94 -9.59 9.30
C VAL A 57 10.56 -8.49 10.16
N CYS A 58 11.37 -7.63 9.55
CA CYS A 58 12.11 -6.59 10.25
C CYS A 58 11.16 -5.57 10.91
N PRO A 59 11.21 -5.36 12.23
CA PRO A 59 10.34 -4.42 12.93
C PRO A 59 10.61 -2.95 12.55
N PHE A 60 11.80 -2.64 12.01
CA PHE A 60 12.17 -1.31 11.52
C PHE A 60 11.71 -1.05 10.08
N THR A 61 10.81 -1.87 9.54
CA THR A 61 10.33 -1.72 8.16
C THR A 61 9.65 -0.38 7.91
N PRO A 62 8.77 0.15 8.78
CA PRO A 62 8.17 1.47 8.60
C PRO A 62 9.23 2.57 8.44
N ASP A 63 10.23 2.60 9.33
CA ASP A 63 11.32 3.59 9.28
C ASP A 63 12.14 3.45 7.98
N LYS A 64 12.45 2.21 7.58
CA LYS A 64 13.13 1.93 6.31
C LYS A 64 12.34 2.40 5.09
N VAL A 65 11.03 2.29 5.10
CA VAL A 65 10.16 2.81 4.02
C VAL A 65 10.23 4.33 4.00
N CYS A 66 10.07 4.98 5.14
CA CYS A 66 10.14 6.44 5.26
C CYS A 66 11.48 7.01 4.78
N CYS A 67 12.58 6.33 5.06
CA CYS A 67 13.93 6.72 4.63
C CYS A 67 14.28 6.27 3.19
N GLY A 68 13.36 5.62 2.45
CA GLY A 68 13.61 5.13 1.10
C GLY A 68 14.57 3.93 1.02
N CYS A 69 14.85 3.27 2.15
CA CYS A 69 15.79 2.16 2.27
C CYS A 69 15.12 0.79 2.13
N ALA A 70 13.78 0.72 2.21
CA ALA A 70 13.04 -0.54 2.10
C ALA A 70 12.88 -1.00 0.66
N SER A 71 12.82 -2.34 0.49
CA SER A 71 12.27 -2.90 -0.74
C SER A 71 10.75 -2.96 -0.68
N LEU A 72 10.11 -2.93 -1.85
CA LEU A 72 8.66 -3.11 -1.99
C LEU A 72 8.20 -4.44 -1.38
N ALA A 73 8.98 -5.51 -1.58
CA ALA A 73 8.70 -6.82 -1.00
C ALA A 73 8.68 -6.77 0.53
N LEU A 74 9.65 -6.08 1.14
CA LEU A 74 9.72 -5.95 2.60
C LEU A 74 8.53 -5.15 3.14
N ALA A 75 8.19 -4.03 2.50
CA ALA A 75 7.06 -3.20 2.91
C ALA A 75 5.73 -3.98 2.85
N LEU A 76 5.49 -4.72 1.76
CA LEU A 76 4.28 -5.54 1.62
C LEU A 76 4.23 -6.69 2.63
N ARG A 77 5.34 -7.39 2.87
CA ARG A 77 5.38 -8.46 3.88
C ARG A 77 5.11 -7.94 5.28
N PHE A 78 5.67 -6.79 5.64
CA PHE A 78 5.41 -6.19 6.94
C PHE A 78 3.93 -5.84 7.10
N MET A 79 3.34 -5.18 6.11
CA MET A 79 1.92 -4.81 6.10
C MET A 79 1.00 -6.03 6.28
N VAL A 80 1.24 -7.15 5.58
CA VAL A 80 0.37 -8.33 5.72
C VAL A 80 0.59 -9.09 7.02
N VAL A 81 1.76 -8.96 7.65
CA VAL A 81 1.98 -9.48 9.02
C VAL A 81 1.17 -8.67 10.04
N GLU A 82 1.09 -7.36 9.89
CA GLU A 82 0.24 -6.51 10.73
C GLU A 82 -1.25 -6.85 10.57
N ILE A 83 -1.71 -7.10 9.33
CA ILE A 83 -3.09 -7.53 9.02
C ILE A 83 -3.39 -8.91 9.63
N ASN A 84 -2.38 -9.75 9.79
CA ASN A 84 -2.48 -11.09 10.42
C ASN A 84 -3.51 -12.02 9.77
N ASN A 85 -3.69 -11.94 8.45
CA ASN A 85 -4.54 -12.84 7.68
C ASN A 85 -3.68 -13.84 6.89
N SER A 86 -3.74 -15.12 7.24
CA SER A 86 -2.89 -16.16 6.66
C SER A 86 -3.12 -16.37 5.16
N ARG A 87 -4.36 -16.27 4.67
CA ARG A 87 -4.68 -16.41 3.24
C ARG A 87 -4.10 -15.27 2.45
N LEU A 88 -4.27 -14.03 2.94
CA LEU A 88 -3.66 -12.84 2.31
C LEU A 88 -2.14 -12.93 2.32
N THR A 89 -1.53 -13.32 3.45
CA THR A 89 -0.08 -13.49 3.57
C THR A 89 0.46 -14.49 2.55
N ASN A 90 -0.19 -15.64 2.39
CA ASN A 90 0.17 -16.63 1.39
C ASN A 90 0.06 -16.08 -0.03
N ARG A 91 -1.04 -15.39 -0.35
CA ARG A 91 -1.25 -14.77 -1.67
C ARG A 91 -0.18 -13.72 -1.98
N VAL A 92 0.17 -12.87 -1.01
CA VAL A 92 1.24 -11.86 -1.17
C VAL A 92 2.60 -12.51 -1.36
N ASN A 93 2.94 -13.56 -0.60
CA ASN A 93 4.21 -14.27 -0.77
C ASN A 93 4.32 -14.93 -2.15
N LEU A 94 3.26 -15.54 -2.67
CA LEU A 94 3.20 -16.08 -4.02
C LEU A 94 3.36 -14.97 -5.07
N TYR A 95 2.70 -13.84 -4.88
CA TYR A 95 2.83 -12.68 -5.75
C TYR A 95 4.26 -12.15 -5.79
N ILE A 96 4.90 -11.97 -4.63
CA ILE A 96 6.30 -11.51 -4.53
C ILE A 96 7.27 -12.51 -5.16
N SER A 97 7.06 -13.80 -4.99
CA SER A 97 7.95 -14.83 -5.55
C SER A 97 8.00 -14.81 -7.09
N GLY A 98 6.94 -14.31 -7.73
CA GLY A 98 6.88 -14.14 -9.19
C GLY A 98 7.58 -12.88 -9.74
N TRP A 99 8.27 -12.09 -8.91
CA TRP A 99 8.83 -10.80 -9.34
C TRP A 99 10.17 -10.84 -10.08
N ARG A 100 10.88 -11.93 -10.06
CA ARG A 100 12.30 -12.04 -10.49
C ARG A 100 12.65 -11.45 -11.86
N ALA A 101 11.66 -11.20 -12.74
CA ALA A 101 11.88 -10.66 -14.08
C ALA A 101 11.11 -9.34 -14.36
N ARG A 102 10.42 -8.75 -13.41
CA ARG A 102 9.51 -7.61 -13.67
C ARG A 102 10.17 -6.26 -13.37
N LYS A 103 9.93 -5.28 -14.25
CA LYS A 103 10.37 -3.90 -14.05
C LYS A 103 9.51 -3.20 -12.98
N LYS A 104 10.07 -2.25 -12.21
CA LYS A 104 9.39 -1.48 -11.15
C LYS A 104 8.06 -0.86 -11.62
N ASN A 105 8.04 -0.25 -12.79
CA ASN A 105 6.82 0.38 -13.32
C ASN A 105 5.68 -0.62 -13.48
N MET A 106 5.97 -1.84 -13.94
CA MET A 106 4.98 -2.93 -14.07
C MET A 106 4.51 -3.48 -12.72
N MET A 107 5.24 -3.19 -11.64
CA MET A 107 4.85 -3.59 -10.29
C MET A 107 3.92 -2.56 -9.64
N MET A 108 4.17 -1.27 -9.90
CA MET A 108 3.44 -0.18 -9.28
C MET A 108 2.21 0.25 -10.10
N PHE A 109 2.26 0.21 -11.42
CA PHE A 109 1.19 0.70 -12.28
C PHE A 109 0.67 -0.40 -13.21
N VAL A 110 -0.57 -0.26 -13.69
CA VAL A 110 -1.14 -1.17 -14.69
C VAL A 110 -0.35 -1.06 -15.98
N ASP A 111 -0.19 0.18 -16.44
CA ASP A 111 0.48 0.57 -17.68
C ASP A 111 1.06 1.98 -17.58
N ASP A 112 1.64 2.47 -18.67
CA ASP A 112 2.21 3.81 -18.74
C ASP A 112 1.12 4.90 -18.73
N GLN A 113 -0.12 4.61 -19.14
CA GLN A 113 -1.23 5.54 -19.07
C GLN A 113 -1.62 5.80 -17.62
N HIS A 114 -1.84 4.74 -16.82
CA HIS A 114 -2.10 4.86 -15.37
C HIS A 114 -1.01 5.69 -14.69
N ARG A 115 0.26 5.37 -14.97
CA ARG A 115 1.41 6.10 -14.43
C ARG A 115 1.37 7.58 -14.81
N SER A 116 1.13 7.88 -16.08
CA SER A 116 1.09 9.27 -16.59
C SER A 116 -0.04 10.05 -15.95
N VAL A 117 -1.25 9.49 -15.89
CA VAL A 117 -2.41 10.12 -15.28
C VAL A 117 -2.18 10.38 -13.80
N PHE A 118 -1.71 9.38 -13.05
CA PHE A 118 -1.40 9.53 -11.62
C PHE A 118 -0.40 10.66 -11.39
N TYR A 119 0.76 10.64 -12.06
CA TYR A 119 1.80 11.66 -11.85
C TYR A 119 1.44 13.04 -12.39
N SER A 120 0.52 13.17 -13.34
CA SER A 120 0.02 14.48 -13.78
C SER A 120 -0.87 15.15 -12.72
N HIS A 121 -1.52 14.37 -11.86
CA HIS A 121 -2.39 14.87 -10.79
C HIS A 121 -1.68 14.93 -9.44
N TYR A 122 -0.73 14.03 -9.19
CA TYR A 122 -0.01 13.93 -7.92
C TYR A 122 0.60 15.26 -7.43
N PRO A 123 1.26 16.11 -8.24
CA PRO A 123 1.80 17.38 -7.76
C PRO A 123 0.76 18.38 -7.25
N ARG A 124 -0.51 18.15 -7.58
CA ARG A 124 -1.64 18.98 -7.13
C ARG A 124 -2.27 18.47 -5.84
N LEU A 125 -1.91 17.25 -5.42
CA LEU A 125 -2.44 16.65 -4.20
C LEU A 125 -1.63 17.11 -3.00
N TYR A 126 -2.30 17.20 -1.86
CA TYR A 126 -1.60 17.43 -0.60
C TYR A 126 -0.74 16.20 -0.24
N HIS A 127 0.58 16.35 -0.26
CA HIS A 127 1.54 15.26 -0.21
C HIS A 127 1.55 14.46 1.11
N GLU A 128 1.07 15.06 2.20
CA GLU A 128 0.94 14.38 3.49
C GLU A 128 -0.36 13.59 3.63
N ASN A 129 -1.29 13.74 2.68
CA ASN A 129 -2.58 13.06 2.70
C ASN A 129 -2.50 11.68 2.02
N ALA A 130 -1.97 10.68 2.76
CA ALA A 130 -1.81 9.31 2.26
C ALA A 130 -3.12 8.69 1.76
N LYS A 131 -4.26 8.98 2.42
CA LYS A 131 -5.58 8.49 1.99
C LYS A 131 -6.01 9.05 0.64
N LEU A 132 -5.74 10.34 0.39
CA LEU A 132 -6.03 10.99 -0.89
C LEU A 132 -5.16 10.38 -2.01
N ILE A 133 -3.87 10.23 -1.76
CA ILE A 133 -2.91 9.66 -2.71
C ILE A 133 -3.29 8.21 -3.05
N ALA A 134 -3.63 7.38 -2.04
CA ALA A 134 -4.06 5.99 -2.24
C ALA A 134 -5.35 5.90 -3.07
N ALA A 135 -6.33 6.76 -2.78
CA ALA A 135 -7.58 6.78 -3.53
C ALA A 135 -7.37 7.23 -4.98
N VAL A 136 -6.62 8.32 -5.22
CA VAL A 136 -6.30 8.80 -6.58
C VAL A 136 -5.51 7.75 -7.36
N TYR A 137 -4.59 7.04 -6.72
CA TYR A 137 -3.85 5.94 -7.33
C TYR A 137 -4.79 4.85 -7.87
N LEU A 138 -5.80 4.42 -7.10
CA LEU A 138 -6.77 3.42 -7.56
C LEU A 138 -7.70 3.98 -8.63
N LEU A 139 -8.24 5.18 -8.44
CA LEU A 139 -9.18 5.79 -9.37
C LEU A 139 -8.57 6.06 -10.74
N SER A 140 -7.26 6.35 -10.79
CA SER A 140 -6.54 6.59 -12.04
C SER A 140 -6.08 5.31 -12.76
N ALA A 141 -6.26 4.14 -12.14
CA ALA A 141 -5.82 2.85 -12.69
C ALA A 141 -6.71 2.34 -13.85
N ASP A 142 -7.91 2.84 -13.96
CA ASP A 142 -8.84 2.56 -15.04
C ASP A 142 -9.25 3.86 -15.73
N LYS A 143 -9.13 3.90 -17.06
CA LYS A 143 -9.36 5.11 -17.86
C LYS A 143 -10.81 5.59 -17.79
N ASP A 144 -11.76 4.67 -17.87
CA ASP A 144 -13.17 5.02 -17.90
C ASP A 144 -13.63 5.45 -16.51
N LEU A 145 -13.17 4.76 -15.47
CA LEU A 145 -13.35 5.19 -14.09
C LEU A 145 -12.80 6.60 -13.88
N TRP A 146 -11.55 6.86 -14.31
CA TRP A 146 -10.94 8.17 -14.16
C TRP A 146 -11.74 9.27 -14.86
N ASN A 147 -12.20 9.02 -16.09
CA ASN A 147 -13.04 9.96 -16.84
C ASN A 147 -14.35 10.30 -16.12
N CYS A 148 -14.89 9.38 -15.35
CA CYS A 148 -16.08 9.61 -14.54
C CYS A 148 -15.81 10.41 -13.27
N VAL A 149 -14.62 10.29 -12.68
CA VAL A 149 -14.37 10.78 -11.30
C VAL A 149 -13.45 12.00 -11.22
N TRP A 150 -12.57 12.25 -12.19
CA TRP A 150 -11.51 13.26 -12.09
C TRP A 150 -11.99 14.67 -11.73
N ARG A 151 -13.19 15.06 -12.20
CA ARG A 151 -13.81 16.36 -11.89
C ARG A 151 -14.25 16.52 -10.43
N TYR A 152 -14.31 15.42 -9.68
CA TYR A 152 -14.65 15.39 -8.27
C TYR A 152 -13.45 15.23 -7.36
N VAL A 153 -12.25 15.18 -7.94
CA VAL A 153 -10.95 15.12 -7.25
C VAL A 153 -10.34 16.51 -7.26
N ASN A 154 -10.03 17.03 -6.10
CA ASN A 154 -9.27 18.29 -5.94
C ASN A 154 -7.99 18.06 -5.12
N SER A 155 -7.27 19.14 -4.79
CA SER A 155 -5.98 19.03 -4.10
C SER A 155 -6.05 18.39 -2.70
N ASN A 156 -7.19 18.47 -2.03
CA ASN A 156 -7.31 18.07 -0.63
C ASN A 156 -8.44 17.07 -0.37
N ASP A 157 -9.34 16.88 -1.33
CA ASP A 157 -10.56 16.11 -1.12
C ASP A 157 -11.06 15.39 -2.38
N ILE A 158 -11.84 14.33 -2.16
CA ILE A 158 -12.61 13.62 -3.20
C ILE A 158 -14.08 13.63 -2.80
N SER A 159 -14.92 14.26 -3.62
CA SER A 159 -16.37 14.33 -3.41
C SER A 159 -17.07 13.04 -3.84
N PHE A 160 -16.82 11.91 -3.13
CA PHE A 160 -17.39 10.61 -3.46
C PHE A 160 -18.92 10.59 -3.54
N SER A 161 -19.63 11.44 -2.78
CA SER A 161 -21.10 11.56 -2.81
C SER A 161 -21.65 12.03 -4.16
N ARG A 162 -20.82 12.66 -4.98
CA ARG A 162 -21.18 13.14 -6.32
C ARG A 162 -20.91 12.12 -7.43
N ILE A 163 -20.12 11.10 -7.14
CA ILE A 163 -19.76 10.05 -8.10
C ILE A 163 -20.95 9.09 -8.23
N LYS A 164 -21.51 9.01 -9.44
CA LYS A 164 -22.61 8.09 -9.75
C LYS A 164 -22.03 6.91 -10.54
N PRO A 165 -22.02 5.69 -9.98
CA PRO A 165 -21.45 4.51 -10.63
C PRO A 165 -22.39 3.89 -11.67
N LYS A 166 -23.05 4.74 -12.50
CA LYS A 166 -23.97 4.27 -13.54
C LYS A 166 -23.15 3.68 -14.70
N ASP A 167 -23.56 2.50 -15.17
CA ASP A 167 -22.97 1.79 -16.32
C ASP A 167 -21.46 1.46 -16.17
N MET A 168 -20.99 1.36 -14.93
CA MET A 168 -19.59 1.03 -14.62
C MET A 168 -19.37 -0.48 -14.67
N LEU A 169 -18.26 -0.91 -15.29
CA LEU A 169 -17.86 -2.32 -15.26
C LEU A 169 -17.60 -2.80 -13.82
N PRO A 170 -17.89 -4.07 -13.50
CA PRO A 170 -17.68 -4.61 -12.14
C PRO A 170 -16.26 -4.36 -11.60
N GLU A 171 -15.33 -4.42 -12.50
CA GLU A 171 -13.91 -4.22 -12.20
C GLU A 171 -13.58 -2.79 -11.78
N ALA A 172 -14.05 -1.82 -12.52
CA ALA A 172 -13.89 -0.41 -12.21
C ALA A 172 -14.67 -0.05 -10.93
N TYR A 173 -15.85 -0.66 -10.74
CA TYR A 173 -16.65 -0.50 -9.53
C TYR A 173 -15.92 -1.02 -8.29
N THR A 174 -15.24 -2.16 -8.37
CA THR A 174 -14.39 -2.67 -7.27
C THR A 174 -13.32 -1.67 -6.88
N LEU A 175 -12.60 -1.10 -7.85
CA LEU A 175 -11.58 -0.08 -7.57
C LEU A 175 -12.17 1.18 -6.92
N LEU A 176 -13.37 1.61 -7.36
CA LEU A 176 -14.09 2.73 -6.76
C LEU A 176 -14.48 2.43 -5.30
N CYS A 177 -14.99 1.24 -5.01
CA CYS A 177 -15.35 0.82 -3.66
C CYS A 177 -14.14 0.81 -2.73
N VAL A 178 -13.04 0.19 -3.16
CA VAL A 178 -11.81 0.15 -2.37
C VAL A 178 -11.21 1.55 -2.18
N ALA A 179 -11.21 2.39 -3.22
CA ALA A 179 -10.75 3.77 -3.11
C ALA A 179 -11.57 4.56 -2.09
N LYS A 180 -12.90 4.36 -2.09
CA LYS A 180 -13.81 4.98 -1.12
C LYS A 180 -13.56 4.47 0.29
N ASP A 181 -13.34 3.15 0.47
CA ASP A 181 -13.04 2.58 1.77
C ASP A 181 -11.73 3.13 2.32
N LEU A 182 -10.65 3.13 1.53
CA LEU A 182 -9.35 3.67 1.95
C LEU A 182 -9.38 5.18 2.26
N TYR A 183 -10.31 5.93 1.65
CA TYR A 183 -10.43 7.37 1.84
C TYR A 183 -11.38 7.76 2.98
N LEU A 184 -12.57 7.13 3.06
CA LEU A 184 -13.67 7.49 3.96
C LEU A 184 -13.81 6.54 5.16
N ASN A 185 -13.00 5.49 5.25
CA ASN A 185 -13.13 4.45 6.26
C ASN A 185 -14.54 3.78 6.22
N THR A 186 -14.98 3.44 5.01
CA THR A 186 -16.23 2.70 4.77
C THR A 186 -15.96 1.20 4.60
N ARG A 187 -17.02 0.37 4.58
CA ARG A 187 -16.93 -1.10 4.57
C ARG A 187 -17.62 -1.68 3.34
N HIS A 188 -17.06 -1.47 2.16
CA HIS A 188 -17.59 -2.07 0.92
C HIS A 188 -16.78 -3.30 0.51
N PHE A 189 -15.56 -3.45 1.04
CA PHE A 189 -14.61 -4.46 0.63
C PHE A 189 -13.87 -5.05 1.84
N SER A 190 -13.65 -6.36 1.84
CA SER A 190 -13.02 -7.08 2.95
C SER A 190 -11.64 -7.63 2.61
N ILE A 191 -10.86 -7.89 3.65
CA ILE A 191 -9.56 -8.58 3.52
C ILE A 191 -9.73 -10.01 3.01
N ALA A 192 -10.84 -10.68 3.35
CA ALA A 192 -11.16 -12.01 2.86
C ALA A 192 -11.37 -12.04 1.34
N GLU A 193 -12.09 -11.04 0.79
CA GLU A 193 -12.26 -10.88 -0.66
C GLU A 193 -10.91 -10.59 -1.34
N LEU A 194 -10.07 -9.72 -0.75
CA LEU A 194 -8.73 -9.47 -1.26
C LEU A 194 -7.87 -10.75 -1.28
N ALA A 195 -8.02 -11.62 -0.29
CA ALA A 195 -7.26 -12.87 -0.21
C ALA A 195 -7.74 -13.94 -1.21
N ASP A 196 -8.94 -13.81 -1.78
CA ASP A 196 -9.52 -14.80 -2.70
C ASP A 196 -9.14 -14.49 -4.17
N PRO A 197 -8.39 -15.39 -4.85
CA PRO A 197 -8.01 -15.20 -6.24
C PRO A 197 -9.19 -15.38 -7.24
N ILE A 198 -10.32 -15.95 -6.82
CA ILE A 198 -11.52 -16.08 -7.65
C ILE A 198 -12.27 -14.74 -7.66
N VAL A 199 -12.30 -14.03 -6.54
CA VAL A 199 -13.00 -12.75 -6.39
C VAL A 199 -12.18 -11.61 -7.00
N ILE A 200 -10.88 -11.57 -6.71
CA ILE A 200 -9.99 -10.51 -7.15
C ILE A 200 -8.87 -11.05 -8.03
N ASP A 201 -8.86 -10.67 -9.29
CA ASP A 201 -7.83 -11.04 -10.26
C ASP A 201 -6.43 -10.48 -9.90
N PRO A 202 -5.36 -11.00 -10.52
CA PRO A 202 -3.99 -10.60 -10.17
C PRO A 202 -3.67 -9.12 -10.39
N ILE A 203 -4.32 -8.45 -11.36
CA ILE A 203 -4.05 -7.03 -11.65
C ILE A 203 -4.65 -6.17 -10.54
N ARG A 204 -5.93 -6.39 -10.20
CA ARG A 204 -6.62 -5.66 -9.13
C ARG A 204 -6.02 -5.97 -7.77
N PHE A 205 -5.66 -7.23 -7.52
CA PHE A 205 -4.94 -7.61 -6.32
C PHE A 205 -3.69 -6.75 -6.10
N ARG A 206 -2.86 -6.63 -7.14
CA ARG A 206 -1.65 -5.80 -7.11
C ARG A 206 -1.97 -4.33 -6.83
N LEU A 207 -2.97 -3.77 -7.53
CA LEU A 207 -3.37 -2.37 -7.37
C LEU A 207 -3.86 -2.08 -5.95
N ILE A 208 -4.71 -2.95 -5.41
CA ILE A 208 -5.25 -2.79 -4.06
C ILE A 208 -4.13 -2.89 -3.02
N LEU A 209 -3.24 -3.87 -3.14
CA LEU A 209 -2.07 -3.97 -2.24
C LEU A 209 -1.19 -2.72 -2.29
N ASN A 210 -0.94 -2.19 -3.48
CA ASN A 210 -0.15 -0.97 -3.62
C ASN A 210 -0.86 0.24 -3.01
N ALA A 211 -2.18 0.36 -3.19
CA ALA A 211 -2.97 1.42 -2.57
C ALA A 211 -2.98 1.30 -1.04
N MET A 212 -3.08 0.10 -0.49
CA MET A 212 -2.94 -0.15 0.94
C MET A 212 -1.53 0.24 1.43
N GLY A 213 -0.49 -0.10 0.68
CA GLY A 213 0.87 0.33 0.98
C GLY A 213 1.04 1.85 0.96
N ILE A 214 0.43 2.54 -0.02
CA ILE A 214 0.40 4.01 -0.07
C ILE A 214 -0.39 4.57 1.12
N ARG A 215 -1.52 3.97 1.48
CA ARG A 215 -2.31 4.38 2.65
C ARG A 215 -1.52 4.25 3.95
N ARG A 216 -0.70 3.18 4.07
CA ARG A 216 0.10 2.86 5.25
C ARG A 216 1.37 3.70 5.39
N TYR A 217 2.07 3.96 4.27
CA TYR A 217 3.41 4.55 4.26
C TYR A 217 3.50 5.86 3.47
N GLY A 218 2.38 6.38 3.00
CA GLY A 218 2.35 7.58 2.19
C GLY A 218 3.12 7.45 0.88
N TYR A 219 3.60 8.57 0.39
CA TYR A 219 4.38 8.66 -0.86
C TYR A 219 5.68 7.84 -0.82
N SER A 220 6.27 7.66 0.36
CA SER A 220 7.50 6.89 0.51
C SER A 220 7.38 5.45 0.00
N PHE A 221 6.17 4.88 0.04
CA PHE A 221 5.90 3.56 -0.55
C PHE A 221 6.20 3.50 -2.05
N LEU A 222 5.86 4.56 -2.80
CA LEU A 222 6.15 4.65 -4.23
C LEU A 222 7.66 4.72 -4.53
N GLN A 223 8.47 5.07 -3.56
CA GLN A 223 9.92 5.15 -3.67
C GLN A 223 10.62 3.82 -3.36
N CYS A 224 9.93 2.84 -2.75
CA CYS A 224 10.49 1.53 -2.43
C CYS A 224 11.17 0.88 -3.63
N ARG A 225 12.30 0.20 -3.38
CA ARG A 225 13.04 -0.55 -4.40
C ARG A 225 12.30 -1.86 -4.70
N VAL A 226 12.32 -2.32 -5.95
CA VAL A 226 11.68 -3.59 -6.33
C VAL A 226 12.50 -4.81 -5.91
N CYS A 227 13.82 -4.68 -5.90
CA CYS A 227 14.73 -5.77 -5.49
C CYS A 227 15.54 -5.33 -4.28
N ASP A 228 15.73 -6.25 -3.33
CA ASP A 228 16.77 -6.09 -2.32
C ASP A 228 18.13 -6.07 -3.06
N LYS A 229 19.02 -5.15 -2.67
CA LYS A 229 20.41 -5.25 -3.12
C LYS A 229 20.95 -6.55 -2.54
N SER A 230 21.18 -7.54 -3.40
CA SER A 230 21.96 -8.75 -3.08
C SER A 230 23.38 -8.38 -2.69
#